data_e69cc32861a1b85c57eec31f56071e1a
#
_entry.id   e69cc32861a1b85c57eec31f56071e1a
#
_cell.length_a   1.000
_cell.length_b   1.000
_cell.length_c   1.000
_cell.angle_alpha   90.00
_cell.angle_beta   90.00
_cell.angle_gamma   90.00
#
_symmetry.space_group_name_H-M   'P 1'
#
loop_
_entity.id
_entity.type
_entity.pdbx_description
1 polymer ?
#
loop_
_entity_poly.entity_id
_entity_poly.type
_entity_poly.pdbx_seq_one_letter_code
_entity_poly.pdbx_strand_id
1 'polypeptide(L)'
;MTPLTILVISFIFLLLIGMPVFMSLAVCATIALLFSDVLPLAVVHTSMFEGLNIFPLLAIPCFFVAGALMERGNITHQIVDVVKLIVGRLYGGLGLTTVLACTLFAAVTGSGASTVAAVGSIMIPAMIRNGYSGVFAGSTAATGGTLGILIPPSNPMILYAIIGNLSVTGMFTAGILPGLLMSFGICTVVYFMARKRGYRADESAPPFSWPLFFKVIGRGFFSLATVVIVLGSIYAGLATPVEASVVAVLWALFVGGIVNRALSLKDIRDSLFEGAQLCGSLIIIMGAATLFAKIMTYEEAPLRLARAVLEFSTNKYVVLLLIIAALYVLGTFMETLVTVILVTPVLLPVIGKLGVDPIHFGVILIMCNEVGLLTPPLGVNLFVASKLANVSVERLAVAVLPLIAVMTVVILIIMFFPSIATWLPYKLGYGI
;
A
#
# COMPACT_ATOMS: atom_id res chain seq x y z
N MET A 1 -35.36 14.68 -7.26
CA MET A 1 -33.92 14.50 -6.91
C MET A 1 -33.26 13.87 -8.12
N THR A 2 -32.06 14.33 -8.49
CA THR A 2 -31.32 13.66 -9.57
C THR A 2 -30.81 12.31 -9.12
N PRO A 3 -30.65 11.31 -10.01
CA PRO A 3 -30.07 9.99 -9.65
C PRO A 3 -28.72 10.13 -8.94
N LEU A 4 -27.90 11.11 -9.34
CA LEU A 4 -26.63 11.43 -8.67
C LEU A 4 -26.81 11.84 -7.20
N THR A 5 -27.80 12.70 -6.92
CA THR A 5 -28.09 13.15 -5.54
C THR A 5 -28.52 11.97 -4.67
N ILE A 6 -29.38 11.09 -5.21
CA ILE A 6 -29.82 9.87 -4.53
C ILE A 6 -28.63 8.92 -4.28
N LEU A 7 -27.76 8.73 -5.28
CA LEU A 7 -26.55 7.91 -5.17
C LEU A 7 -25.65 8.36 -4.02
N VAL A 8 -25.33 9.66 -3.98
CA VAL A 8 -24.40 10.22 -2.98
C VAL A 8 -25.02 10.21 -1.58
N ILE A 9 -26.28 10.65 -1.45
CA ILE A 9 -26.95 10.72 -0.13
C ILE A 9 -27.14 9.30 0.44
N SER A 10 -27.63 8.36 -0.37
CA SER A 10 -27.80 6.96 0.08
C SER A 10 -26.48 6.30 0.40
N PHE A 11 -25.41 6.55 -0.35
CA PHE A 11 -24.08 6.03 -0.04
C PHE A 11 -23.56 6.52 1.32
N ILE A 12 -23.61 7.85 1.56
CA ILE A 12 -23.18 8.43 2.84
C ILE A 12 -24.05 7.90 4.00
N PHE A 13 -25.38 7.84 3.82
CA PHE A 13 -26.28 7.32 4.83
C PHE A 13 -25.97 5.86 5.19
N LEU A 14 -25.78 4.99 4.20
CA LEU A 14 -25.46 3.57 4.40
C LEU A 14 -24.10 3.38 5.12
N LEU A 15 -23.12 4.22 4.81
CA LEU A 15 -21.83 4.20 5.52
C LEU A 15 -21.99 4.66 6.99
N LEU A 16 -22.78 5.68 7.25
CA LEU A 16 -22.99 6.20 8.61
C LEU A 16 -23.71 5.21 9.53
N ILE A 17 -24.59 4.35 8.99
CA ILE A 17 -25.23 3.27 9.76
C ILE A 17 -24.32 2.05 9.92
N GLY A 18 -23.06 2.09 9.42
CA GLY A 18 -22.08 1.01 9.57
C GLY A 18 -22.21 -0.12 8.57
N MET A 19 -22.92 0.08 7.45
CA MET A 19 -23.02 -0.94 6.40
C MET A 19 -21.65 -1.15 5.71
N PRO A 20 -21.25 -2.40 5.43
CA PRO A 20 -20.01 -2.69 4.69
C PRO A 20 -19.96 -1.94 3.35
N VAL A 21 -18.78 -1.43 2.98
CA VAL A 21 -18.60 -0.56 1.81
C VAL A 21 -19.12 -1.20 0.52
N PHE A 22 -18.86 -2.49 0.28
CA PHE A 22 -19.32 -3.17 -0.92
C PHE A 22 -20.86 -3.20 -1.03
N MET A 23 -21.55 -3.42 0.12
CA MET A 23 -23.02 -3.37 0.19
C MET A 23 -23.53 -1.94 -0.03
N SER A 24 -22.89 -0.97 0.61
CA SER A 24 -23.25 0.44 0.45
C SER A 24 -23.16 0.87 -1.02
N LEU A 25 -22.08 0.47 -1.72
CA LEU A 25 -21.91 0.74 -3.16
C LEU A 25 -22.97 0.07 -4.03
N ALA A 26 -23.18 -1.22 -3.82
CA ALA A 26 -24.15 -1.98 -4.63
C ALA A 26 -25.59 -1.49 -4.40
N VAL A 27 -25.97 -1.26 -3.13
CA VAL A 27 -27.34 -0.85 -2.76
C VAL A 27 -27.62 0.58 -3.22
N CYS A 28 -26.74 1.54 -2.94
CA CYS A 28 -26.95 2.93 -3.37
C CYS A 28 -26.98 3.06 -4.90
N ALA A 29 -26.14 2.32 -5.61
CA ALA A 29 -26.15 2.27 -7.06
C ALA A 29 -27.46 1.67 -7.61
N THR A 30 -27.93 0.57 -7.01
CA THR A 30 -29.21 -0.03 -7.40
C THR A 30 -30.38 0.88 -7.11
N ILE A 31 -30.41 1.57 -5.95
CA ILE A 31 -31.44 2.58 -5.63
C ILE A 31 -31.40 3.73 -6.64
N ALA A 32 -30.22 4.27 -6.98
CA ALA A 32 -30.11 5.35 -7.96
C ALA A 32 -30.63 4.94 -9.35
N LEU A 33 -30.42 3.69 -9.76
CA LEU A 33 -30.93 3.16 -11.03
C LEU A 33 -32.47 3.08 -11.07
N LEU A 34 -33.12 2.84 -9.94
CA LEU A 34 -34.60 2.83 -9.89
C LEU A 34 -35.22 4.21 -10.19
N PHE A 35 -34.44 5.27 -10.05
CA PHE A 35 -34.84 6.65 -10.36
C PHE A 35 -34.14 7.18 -11.63
N SER A 36 -33.49 6.32 -12.39
CA SER A 36 -32.82 6.69 -13.65
C SER A 36 -33.67 6.27 -14.83
N ASP A 37 -33.99 7.22 -15.70
CA ASP A 37 -34.69 6.95 -16.97
C ASP A 37 -33.76 6.46 -18.08
N VAL A 38 -32.43 6.48 -17.86
CA VAL A 38 -31.42 6.24 -18.91
C VAL A 38 -30.89 4.79 -18.86
N LEU A 39 -30.73 4.22 -17.67
CA LEU A 39 -30.09 2.93 -17.49
C LEU A 39 -31.07 1.88 -16.96
N PRO A 40 -31.23 0.74 -17.64
CA PRO A 40 -32.09 -0.36 -17.15
C PRO A 40 -31.43 -1.09 -15.96
N LEU A 41 -32.25 -1.70 -15.10
CA LEU A 41 -31.76 -2.50 -13.96
C LEU A 41 -30.84 -3.67 -14.39
N ALA A 42 -30.96 -4.13 -15.64
CA ALA A 42 -30.05 -5.13 -16.21
C ALA A 42 -28.56 -4.71 -16.15
N VAL A 43 -28.27 -3.40 -16.03
CA VAL A 43 -26.90 -2.90 -15.89
C VAL A 43 -26.26 -3.36 -14.58
N VAL A 44 -27.01 -3.68 -13.53
CA VAL A 44 -26.47 -4.11 -12.24
C VAL A 44 -25.58 -5.35 -12.41
N HIS A 45 -26.14 -6.44 -12.93
CA HIS A 45 -25.38 -7.69 -13.05
C HIS A 45 -24.28 -7.62 -14.11
N THR A 46 -24.53 -6.93 -15.24
CA THR A 46 -23.51 -6.78 -16.30
C THR A 46 -22.31 -5.96 -15.82
N SER A 47 -22.54 -4.83 -15.18
CA SER A 47 -21.44 -3.98 -14.68
C SER A 47 -20.69 -4.62 -13.52
N MET A 48 -21.39 -5.29 -12.62
CA MET A 48 -20.71 -6.05 -11.56
C MET A 48 -19.82 -7.14 -12.15
N PHE A 49 -20.30 -7.88 -13.14
CA PHE A 49 -19.52 -8.92 -13.80
C PHE A 49 -18.33 -8.34 -14.60
N GLU A 50 -18.54 -7.25 -15.35
CA GLU A 50 -17.47 -6.52 -16.05
C GLU A 50 -16.34 -6.11 -15.12
N GLY A 51 -16.66 -5.62 -13.91
CA GLY A 51 -15.68 -5.25 -12.89
C GLY A 51 -14.88 -6.42 -12.32
N LEU A 52 -15.39 -7.64 -12.45
CA LEU A 52 -14.71 -8.86 -12.01
C LEU A 52 -13.84 -9.47 -13.11
N ASN A 53 -14.25 -9.32 -14.36
CA ASN A 53 -13.63 -9.96 -15.52
C ASN A 53 -12.45 -9.12 -16.09
N ILE A 54 -11.49 -8.81 -15.23
CA ILE A 54 -10.30 -7.99 -15.57
C ILE A 54 -9.04 -8.81 -15.29
N PHE A 55 -8.33 -9.22 -16.36
CA PHE A 55 -7.18 -10.13 -16.27
C PHE A 55 -6.10 -9.68 -15.25
N PRO A 56 -5.66 -8.42 -15.20
CA PRO A 56 -4.66 -7.97 -14.23
C PRO A 56 -5.07 -8.11 -12.75
N LEU A 57 -6.36 -8.22 -12.43
CA LEU A 57 -6.82 -8.48 -11.05
C LEU A 57 -6.31 -9.81 -10.50
N LEU A 58 -6.01 -10.79 -11.35
CA LEU A 58 -5.47 -12.08 -10.93
C LEU A 58 -4.10 -11.99 -10.24
N ALA A 59 -3.36 -10.89 -10.44
CA ALA A 59 -2.09 -10.68 -9.74
C ALA A 59 -2.29 -10.49 -8.23
N ILE A 60 -3.39 -9.86 -7.80
CA ILE A 60 -3.63 -9.49 -6.41
C ILE A 60 -3.70 -10.71 -5.48
N PRO A 61 -4.55 -11.75 -5.75
CA PRO A 61 -4.58 -12.94 -4.91
C PRO A 61 -3.24 -13.67 -4.84
N CYS A 62 -2.51 -13.75 -5.96
CA CYS A 62 -1.21 -14.39 -5.99
C CYS A 62 -0.17 -13.63 -5.15
N PHE A 63 -0.13 -12.31 -5.19
CA PHE A 63 0.76 -11.54 -4.33
C PHE A 63 0.39 -11.65 -2.85
N PHE A 64 -0.90 -11.68 -2.48
CA PHE A 64 -1.31 -11.93 -1.09
C PHE A 64 -0.85 -13.30 -0.60
N VAL A 65 -1.08 -14.35 -1.39
CA VAL A 65 -0.62 -15.71 -1.07
C VAL A 65 0.90 -15.77 -0.97
N ALA A 66 1.63 -15.16 -1.92
CA ALA A 66 3.08 -15.10 -1.90
C ALA A 66 3.60 -14.42 -0.61
N GLY A 67 3.02 -13.27 -0.24
CA GLY A 67 3.36 -12.56 1.00
C GLY A 67 3.15 -13.41 2.25
N ALA A 68 2.00 -14.09 2.37
CA ALA A 68 1.67 -14.97 3.49
C ALA A 68 2.61 -16.20 3.57
N LEU A 69 2.96 -16.79 2.42
CA LEU A 69 3.94 -17.89 2.35
C LEU A 69 5.34 -17.45 2.74
N MET A 70 5.76 -16.25 2.34
CA MET A 70 7.08 -15.72 2.66
C MET A 70 7.21 -15.35 4.14
N GLU A 71 6.15 -14.85 4.75
CA GLU A 71 6.10 -14.61 6.19
C GLU A 71 6.31 -15.91 6.97
N ARG A 72 5.52 -16.96 6.68
CA ARG A 72 5.60 -18.27 7.34
C ARG A 72 6.85 -19.06 6.93
N GLY A 73 7.37 -18.83 5.74
CA GLY A 73 8.56 -19.47 5.16
C GLY A 73 9.90 -18.98 5.70
N ASN A 74 9.92 -18.18 6.78
CA ASN A 74 11.14 -17.63 7.41
C ASN A 74 11.98 -16.70 6.52
N ILE A 75 11.38 -16.15 5.46
CA ILE A 75 12.06 -15.23 4.54
C ILE A 75 12.29 -13.88 5.20
N THR A 76 11.31 -13.41 5.98
CA THR A 76 11.37 -12.13 6.70
C THR A 76 12.56 -12.07 7.67
N HIS A 77 12.82 -13.15 8.42
CA HIS A 77 13.95 -13.21 9.35
C HIS A 77 15.30 -13.01 8.63
N GLN A 78 15.48 -13.64 7.46
CA GLN A 78 16.71 -13.54 6.70
C GLN A 78 16.93 -12.13 6.12
N ILE A 79 15.86 -11.44 5.70
CA ILE A 79 15.91 -10.02 5.28
C ILE A 79 16.31 -9.13 6.47
N VAL A 80 15.68 -9.32 7.63
CA VAL A 80 16.00 -8.56 8.86
C VAL A 80 17.46 -8.76 9.26
N ASP A 81 17.99 -9.98 9.21
CA ASP A 81 19.38 -10.28 9.57
C ASP A 81 20.40 -9.53 8.68
N VAL A 82 20.13 -9.46 7.37
CA VAL A 82 20.99 -8.73 6.43
C VAL A 82 20.96 -7.22 6.75
N VAL A 83 19.78 -6.64 6.93
CA VAL A 83 19.63 -5.22 7.24
C VAL A 83 20.25 -4.89 8.59
N LYS A 84 20.02 -5.73 9.61
CA LYS A 84 20.59 -5.57 10.96
C LYS A 84 22.11 -5.56 10.94
N LEU A 85 22.73 -6.35 10.09
CA LEU A 85 24.20 -6.35 9.94
C LEU A 85 24.74 -5.02 9.41
N ILE A 86 23.98 -4.34 8.54
CA ILE A 86 24.40 -3.09 7.90
C ILE A 86 24.20 -1.89 8.83
N VAL A 87 23.01 -1.77 9.43
CA VAL A 87 22.62 -0.55 10.17
C VAL A 87 22.46 -0.76 11.68
N GLY A 88 22.50 -2.00 12.17
CA GLY A 88 22.18 -2.32 13.59
C GLY A 88 23.11 -1.63 14.60
N ARG A 89 24.32 -1.29 14.22
CA ARG A 89 25.30 -0.57 15.06
C ARG A 89 25.19 0.95 15.04
N LEU A 90 24.27 1.50 14.25
CA LEU A 90 23.99 2.94 14.29
C LEU A 90 23.14 3.29 15.53
N TYR A 91 23.12 4.58 15.90
CA TYR A 91 22.15 5.06 16.89
C TYR A 91 20.73 4.75 16.41
N GLY A 92 19.94 4.08 17.27
CA GLY A 92 18.61 3.63 16.85
C GLY A 92 18.63 2.50 15.81
N GLY A 93 19.74 1.75 15.72
CA GLY A 93 19.99 0.76 14.68
C GLY A 93 18.87 -0.27 14.51
N LEU A 94 18.22 -0.71 15.60
CA LEU A 94 17.06 -1.61 15.50
C LEU A 94 15.84 -0.91 14.90
N GLY A 95 15.61 0.38 15.18
CA GLY A 95 14.56 1.16 14.53
C GLY A 95 14.83 1.35 13.03
N LEU A 96 16.06 1.66 12.64
CA LEU A 96 16.48 1.74 11.24
C LEU A 96 16.34 0.39 10.55
N THR A 97 16.75 -0.70 11.22
CA THR A 97 16.56 -2.07 10.73
C THR A 97 15.09 -2.35 10.45
N THR A 98 14.19 -1.92 11.35
CA THR A 98 12.75 -2.12 11.17
C THR A 98 12.25 -1.43 9.90
N VAL A 99 12.58 -0.14 9.69
CA VAL A 99 12.13 0.61 8.51
C VAL A 99 12.70 0.04 7.23
N LEU A 100 14.01 -0.25 7.18
CA LEU A 100 14.66 -0.80 5.99
C LEU A 100 14.22 -2.24 5.70
N ALA A 101 13.99 -3.06 6.73
CA ALA A 101 13.43 -4.39 6.56
C ALA A 101 11.99 -4.32 6.02
N CYS A 102 11.16 -3.40 6.52
CA CYS A 102 9.85 -3.12 5.93
C CYS A 102 9.95 -2.69 4.47
N THR A 103 10.92 -1.83 4.13
CA THR A 103 11.18 -1.37 2.76
C THR A 103 11.48 -2.53 1.81
N LEU A 104 12.34 -3.46 2.22
CA LEU A 104 12.70 -4.63 1.41
C LEU A 104 11.57 -5.67 1.38
N PHE A 105 10.92 -5.90 2.50
CA PHE A 105 9.81 -6.85 2.59
C PHE A 105 8.55 -6.36 1.86
N ALA A 106 8.38 -5.05 1.77
CA ALA A 106 7.37 -4.39 0.95
C ALA A 106 7.37 -4.89 -0.50
N ALA A 107 8.56 -5.01 -1.09
CA ALA A 107 8.77 -5.52 -2.45
C ALA A 107 8.27 -6.97 -2.68
N VAL A 108 7.61 -7.55 -1.69
CA VAL A 108 7.12 -8.92 -1.72
C VAL A 108 5.65 -9.03 -1.35
N THR A 109 5.18 -8.23 -0.37
CA THR A 109 3.84 -8.37 0.20
C THR A 109 2.77 -7.53 -0.48
N GLY A 110 3.14 -6.35 -0.96
CA GLY A 110 2.18 -5.39 -1.52
C GLY A 110 1.08 -4.94 -0.53
N SER A 111 1.30 -5.12 0.79
CA SER A 111 0.34 -4.80 1.86
C SER A 111 1.02 -4.21 3.09
N GLY A 112 0.51 -3.07 3.57
CA GLY A 112 1.05 -2.40 4.76
C GLY A 112 0.85 -3.21 6.03
N ALA A 113 -0.35 -3.68 6.29
CA ALA A 113 -0.68 -4.45 7.49
C ALA A 113 0.11 -5.76 7.60
N SER A 114 0.25 -6.50 6.48
CA SER A 114 1.07 -7.72 6.43
C SER A 114 2.55 -7.41 6.68
N THR A 115 3.06 -6.28 6.16
CA THR A 115 4.43 -5.85 6.42
C THR A 115 4.65 -5.52 7.90
N VAL A 116 3.69 -4.82 8.56
CA VAL A 116 3.74 -4.57 10.01
C VAL A 116 3.69 -5.88 10.80
N ALA A 117 2.83 -6.82 10.41
CA ALA A 117 2.73 -8.11 11.08
C ALA A 117 4.04 -8.90 10.98
N ALA A 118 4.56 -9.08 9.77
CA ALA A 118 5.75 -9.88 9.52
C ALA A 118 7.02 -9.28 10.14
N VAL A 119 7.35 -8.04 9.84
CA VAL A 119 8.57 -7.39 10.33
C VAL A 119 8.39 -6.97 11.80
N GLY A 120 7.22 -6.47 12.18
CA GLY A 120 6.91 -6.02 13.53
C GLY A 120 6.94 -7.15 14.55
N SER A 121 6.48 -8.37 14.20
CA SER A 121 6.53 -9.54 15.09
C SER A 121 7.96 -9.92 15.52
N ILE A 122 8.94 -9.62 14.67
CA ILE A 122 10.37 -9.86 14.93
C ILE A 122 10.99 -8.65 15.62
N MET A 123 10.77 -7.47 15.07
CA MET A 123 11.53 -6.27 15.44
C MET A 123 10.99 -5.58 16.69
N ILE A 124 9.67 -5.56 16.92
CA ILE A 124 9.10 -4.92 18.11
C ILE A 124 9.61 -5.61 19.40
N PRO A 125 9.51 -6.95 19.56
CA PRO A 125 10.10 -7.61 20.72
C PRO A 125 11.61 -7.46 20.80
N ALA A 126 12.33 -7.45 19.67
CA ALA A 126 13.77 -7.22 19.65
C ALA A 126 14.14 -5.83 20.17
N MET A 127 13.44 -4.78 19.74
CA MET A 127 13.62 -3.42 20.23
C MET A 127 13.33 -3.32 21.73
N ILE A 128 12.21 -3.87 22.20
CA ILE A 128 11.82 -3.83 23.62
C ILE A 128 12.88 -4.52 24.49
N ARG A 129 13.37 -5.70 24.08
CA ARG A 129 14.45 -6.42 24.81
C ARG A 129 15.75 -5.62 24.87
N ASN A 130 16.00 -4.75 23.88
CA ASN A 130 17.17 -3.87 23.86
C ASN A 130 16.88 -2.49 24.46
N GLY A 131 15.87 -2.34 25.31
CA GLY A 131 15.60 -1.14 26.08
C GLY A 131 14.84 -0.03 25.35
N TYR A 132 14.33 -0.27 24.15
CA TYR A 132 13.47 0.67 23.46
C TYR A 132 12.06 0.64 24.07
N SER A 133 11.40 1.78 24.16
CA SER A 133 10.00 1.79 24.59
C SER A 133 9.08 1.11 23.58
N GLY A 134 8.06 0.38 24.07
CA GLY A 134 7.07 -0.24 23.19
C GLY A 134 6.35 0.77 22.29
N VAL A 135 6.17 2.01 22.76
CA VAL A 135 5.61 3.10 21.97
C VAL A 135 6.49 3.44 20.77
N PHE A 136 7.81 3.55 20.96
CA PHE A 136 8.74 3.83 19.86
C PHE A 136 8.81 2.65 18.90
N ALA A 137 8.90 1.43 19.42
CA ALA A 137 8.97 0.22 18.61
C ALA A 137 7.71 0.05 17.75
N GLY A 138 6.53 0.19 18.36
CA GLY A 138 5.25 0.08 17.66
C GLY A 138 5.04 1.18 16.64
N SER A 139 5.33 2.44 16.97
CA SER A 139 5.20 3.56 16.03
C SER A 139 6.15 3.43 14.83
N THR A 140 7.39 2.99 15.05
CA THR A 140 8.37 2.77 13.97
C THR A 140 7.93 1.63 13.05
N ALA A 141 7.43 0.51 13.61
CA ALA A 141 6.95 -0.62 12.81
C ALA A 141 5.67 -0.26 12.04
N ALA A 142 4.71 0.42 12.68
CA ALA A 142 3.48 0.88 12.00
C ALA A 142 3.78 1.77 10.80
N THR A 143 4.71 2.75 10.98
CA THR A 143 5.10 3.64 9.89
C THR A 143 5.94 2.93 8.84
N GLY A 144 6.84 2.02 9.24
CA GLY A 144 7.58 1.19 8.29
C GLY A 144 6.67 0.36 7.40
N GLY A 145 5.55 -0.11 7.94
CA GLY A 145 4.54 -0.87 7.19
C GLY A 145 3.91 -0.11 6.04
N THR A 146 3.81 1.24 6.11
CA THR A 146 3.27 2.03 5.00
C THR A 146 4.09 1.89 3.71
N LEU A 147 5.37 1.58 3.82
CA LEU A 147 6.23 1.29 2.68
C LEU A 147 5.80 0.02 1.94
N GLY A 148 5.08 -0.89 2.63
CA GLY A 148 4.56 -2.15 2.09
C GLY A 148 3.60 -2.01 0.92
N ILE A 149 3.05 -0.83 0.70
CA ILE A 149 2.14 -0.56 -0.40
C ILE A 149 2.79 0.36 -1.46
N LEU A 150 3.81 1.12 -1.06
CA LEU A 150 4.43 2.10 -1.93
C LEU A 150 5.54 1.50 -2.80
N ILE A 151 6.29 0.53 -2.27
CA ILE A 151 7.35 -0.16 -3.01
C ILE A 151 6.75 -1.36 -3.76
N PRO A 152 6.98 -1.47 -5.09
CA PRO A 152 6.40 -2.55 -5.87
C PRO A 152 6.94 -3.95 -5.47
N PRO A 153 6.12 -5.01 -5.72
CA PRO A 153 4.77 -4.99 -6.26
C PRO A 153 3.75 -4.50 -5.24
N SER A 154 2.78 -3.71 -5.68
CA SER A 154 1.80 -3.06 -4.83
C SER A 154 0.39 -3.33 -5.35
N ASN A 155 -0.46 -3.92 -4.52
CA ASN A 155 -1.85 -4.21 -4.88
C ASN A 155 -2.67 -2.94 -5.19
N PRO A 156 -2.56 -1.83 -4.43
CA PRO A 156 -3.22 -0.58 -4.78
C PRO A 156 -2.73 0.03 -6.10
N MET A 157 -1.44 -0.13 -6.45
CA MET A 157 -0.92 0.35 -7.73
C MET A 157 -1.50 -0.46 -8.89
N ILE A 158 -1.70 -1.77 -8.73
CA ILE A 158 -2.37 -2.60 -9.72
C ILE A 158 -3.79 -2.08 -9.94
N LEU A 159 -4.57 -1.90 -8.86
CA LEU A 159 -5.94 -1.40 -8.95
C LEU A 159 -6.03 -0.02 -9.57
N TYR A 160 -5.18 0.90 -9.15
CA TYR A 160 -5.13 2.23 -9.72
C TYR A 160 -4.84 2.21 -11.23
N ALA A 161 -3.87 1.41 -11.65
CA ALA A 161 -3.52 1.25 -13.06
C ALA A 161 -4.68 0.67 -13.88
N ILE A 162 -5.36 -0.34 -13.36
CA ILE A 162 -6.53 -0.96 -14.00
C ILE A 162 -7.65 0.07 -14.19
N ILE A 163 -8.04 0.77 -13.12
CA ILE A 163 -9.15 1.72 -13.13
C ILE A 163 -8.80 2.93 -14.01
N GLY A 164 -7.53 3.36 -13.96
CA GLY A 164 -7.04 4.47 -14.76
C GLY A 164 -6.69 4.12 -16.21
N ASN A 165 -6.82 2.84 -16.59
CA ASN A 165 -6.38 2.32 -17.90
C ASN A 165 -4.91 2.67 -18.20
N LEU A 166 -4.05 2.50 -17.20
CA LEU A 166 -2.61 2.78 -17.21
C LEU A 166 -1.79 1.49 -17.19
N SER A 167 -0.51 1.60 -17.54
CA SER A 167 0.43 0.47 -17.41
C SER A 167 0.67 0.13 -15.93
N VAL A 168 0.40 -1.13 -15.54
CA VAL A 168 0.72 -1.63 -14.20
C VAL A 168 2.23 -1.58 -13.95
N THR A 169 3.03 -1.97 -14.94
CA THR A 169 4.50 -1.89 -14.87
C THR A 169 4.96 -0.42 -14.74
N GLY A 170 4.29 0.51 -15.45
CA GLY A 170 4.52 1.94 -15.33
C GLY A 170 4.25 2.45 -13.92
N MET A 171 3.14 2.06 -13.30
CA MET A 171 2.83 2.40 -11.90
C MET A 171 3.84 1.80 -10.92
N PHE A 172 4.28 0.55 -11.14
CA PHE A 172 5.30 -0.07 -10.30
C PHE A 172 6.63 0.69 -10.38
N THR A 173 7.08 1.03 -11.57
CA THR A 173 8.34 1.80 -11.73
C THR A 173 8.23 3.20 -11.11
N ALA A 174 7.05 3.82 -11.16
CA ALA A 174 6.77 5.12 -10.55
C ALA A 174 6.88 5.11 -9.02
N GLY A 175 6.57 3.99 -8.37
CA GLY A 175 6.63 3.85 -6.91
C GLY A 175 8.05 3.73 -6.34
N ILE A 176 9.05 3.35 -7.15
CA ILE A 176 10.41 3.05 -6.66
C ILE A 176 11.08 4.27 -6.03
N LEU A 177 11.25 5.35 -6.77
CA LEU A 177 11.93 6.55 -6.27
C LEU A 177 11.16 7.23 -5.13
N PRO A 178 9.83 7.43 -5.22
CA PRO A 178 9.03 7.91 -4.10
C PRO A 178 9.14 7.02 -2.85
N GLY A 179 9.10 5.70 -3.02
CA GLY A 179 9.22 4.74 -1.93
C GLY A 179 10.58 4.80 -1.23
N LEU A 180 11.66 4.90 -2.00
CA LEU A 180 13.01 5.06 -1.45
C LEU A 180 13.17 6.41 -0.75
N LEU A 181 12.63 7.50 -1.31
CA LEU A 181 12.64 8.82 -0.68
C LEU A 181 11.84 8.82 0.63
N MET A 182 10.69 8.15 0.66
CA MET A 182 9.88 7.98 1.86
C MET A 182 10.62 7.18 2.93
N SER A 183 11.22 6.04 2.54
CA SER A 183 12.03 5.21 3.44
C SER A 183 13.20 5.99 4.04
N PHE A 184 13.91 6.77 3.22
CA PHE A 184 15.00 7.65 3.69
C PHE A 184 14.51 8.70 4.66
N GLY A 185 13.38 9.36 4.37
CA GLY A 185 12.76 10.35 5.25
C GLY A 185 12.38 9.77 6.62
N ILE A 186 11.71 8.61 6.61
CA ILE A 186 11.33 7.90 7.84
C ILE A 186 12.57 7.48 8.63
N CYS A 187 13.58 6.89 7.98
CA CYS A 187 14.85 6.52 8.62
C CYS A 187 15.53 7.71 9.27
N THR A 188 15.54 8.87 8.60
CA THR A 188 16.13 10.10 9.12
C THR A 188 15.45 10.53 10.43
N VAL A 189 14.13 10.58 10.46
CA VAL A 189 13.38 10.94 11.68
C VAL A 189 13.56 9.90 12.77
N VAL A 190 13.50 8.61 12.46
CA VAL A 190 13.74 7.50 13.41
C VAL A 190 15.13 7.63 14.04
N TYR A 191 16.17 7.92 13.25
CA TYR A 191 17.52 8.14 13.74
C TYR A 191 17.59 9.29 14.75
N PHE A 192 17.04 10.46 14.41
CA PHE A 192 17.06 11.61 15.32
C PHE A 192 16.20 11.38 16.57
N MET A 193 15.04 10.75 16.45
CA MET A 193 14.22 10.39 17.61
C MET A 193 14.93 9.40 18.54
N ALA A 194 15.60 8.40 17.98
CA ALA A 194 16.37 7.41 18.73
C ALA A 194 17.56 8.08 19.45
N ARG A 195 18.29 8.94 18.76
CA ARG A 195 19.41 9.71 19.33
C ARG A 195 18.97 10.59 20.49
N LYS A 196 17.84 11.31 20.33
CA LYS A 196 17.27 12.17 21.39
C LYS A 196 16.84 11.38 22.63
N ARG A 197 16.38 10.13 22.43
CA ARG A 197 15.95 9.23 23.52
C ARG A 197 17.10 8.41 24.12
N GLY A 198 18.32 8.56 23.61
CA GLY A 198 19.49 7.84 24.10
C GLY A 198 19.53 6.35 23.73
N TYR A 199 18.77 5.92 22.73
CA TYR A 199 18.82 4.55 22.24
C TYR A 199 20.13 4.32 21.49
N ARG A 200 21.05 3.60 22.15
CA ARG A 200 22.38 3.29 21.64
C ARG A 200 22.33 2.20 20.56
N ALA A 201 23.47 1.99 19.94
CA ALA A 201 23.70 0.86 19.05
C ALA A 201 23.39 -0.47 19.76
N ASP A 202 22.91 -1.45 19.02
CA ASP A 202 22.79 -2.82 19.52
C ASP A 202 24.20 -3.40 19.70
N GLU A 203 24.71 -3.38 20.96
CA GLU A 203 26.03 -3.92 21.28
C GLU A 203 26.11 -5.43 21.07
N SER A 204 24.97 -6.14 21.05
CA SER A 204 24.89 -7.56 20.72
C SER A 204 25.02 -7.82 19.20
N ALA A 205 24.86 -6.79 18.37
CA ALA A 205 25.05 -6.93 16.92
C ALA A 205 26.55 -7.12 16.63
N PRO A 206 26.93 -8.14 15.86
CA PRO A 206 28.32 -8.34 15.48
C PRO A 206 28.84 -7.16 14.67
N PRO A 207 30.15 -6.83 14.81
CA PRO A 207 30.74 -5.80 13.99
C PRO A 207 30.63 -6.17 12.51
N PHE A 208 30.38 -5.15 11.68
CA PHE A 208 30.40 -5.38 10.23
C PHE A 208 31.75 -5.92 9.81
N SER A 209 31.74 -7.03 9.12
CA SER A 209 32.92 -7.60 8.44
C SER A 209 32.50 -8.23 7.12
N TRP A 210 33.33 -8.08 6.11
CA TRP A 210 33.05 -8.64 4.78
C TRP A 210 32.81 -10.15 4.80
N PRO A 211 33.59 -10.98 5.55
CA PRO A 211 33.31 -12.41 5.66
C PRO A 211 31.93 -12.71 6.27
N LEU A 212 31.54 -11.96 7.30
CA LEU A 212 30.23 -12.12 7.93
C LEU A 212 29.10 -11.66 6.99
N PHE A 213 29.31 -10.57 6.26
CA PHE A 213 28.36 -10.06 5.29
C PHE A 213 28.08 -11.09 4.19
N PHE A 214 29.11 -11.66 3.57
CA PHE A 214 28.93 -12.72 2.57
C PHE A 214 28.33 -13.99 3.15
N LYS A 215 28.61 -14.34 4.40
CA LYS A 215 28.00 -15.47 5.10
C LYS A 215 26.50 -15.26 5.34
N VAL A 216 26.09 -14.05 5.79
CA VAL A 216 24.68 -13.70 6.04
C VAL A 216 23.92 -13.60 4.71
N ILE A 217 24.50 -12.93 3.70
CA ILE A 217 23.90 -12.90 2.35
C ILE A 217 23.78 -14.31 1.77
N GLY A 218 24.81 -15.15 1.92
CA GLY A 218 24.76 -16.53 1.42
C GLY A 218 23.63 -17.35 2.05
N ARG A 219 23.36 -17.16 3.35
CA ARG A 219 22.22 -17.80 4.02
C ARG A 219 20.86 -17.24 3.56
N GLY A 220 20.78 -15.93 3.34
CA GLY A 220 19.57 -15.23 2.88
C GLY A 220 19.47 -15.08 1.37
N PHE A 221 20.39 -15.69 0.59
CA PHE A 221 20.49 -15.47 -0.85
C PHE A 221 19.16 -15.68 -1.58
N PHE A 222 18.52 -16.82 -1.34
CA PHE A 222 17.26 -17.14 -1.99
C PHE A 222 16.12 -16.20 -1.54
N SER A 223 16.13 -15.75 -0.28
CA SER A 223 15.15 -14.79 0.24
C SER A 223 15.32 -13.39 -0.36
N LEU A 224 16.57 -12.93 -0.51
CA LEU A 224 16.88 -11.66 -1.18
C LEU A 224 16.63 -11.75 -2.69
N ALA A 225 16.92 -12.89 -3.29
CA ALA A 225 16.67 -13.13 -4.71
C ALA A 225 15.19 -13.05 -5.08
N THR A 226 14.27 -13.22 -4.12
CA THR A 226 12.83 -13.06 -4.35
C THR A 226 12.50 -11.71 -4.96
N VAL A 227 13.02 -10.63 -4.38
CA VAL A 227 12.78 -9.26 -4.87
C VAL A 227 13.32 -9.09 -6.29
N VAL A 228 14.54 -9.60 -6.53
CA VAL A 228 15.20 -9.51 -7.84
C VAL A 228 14.47 -10.34 -8.89
N ILE A 229 14.00 -11.53 -8.55
CA ILE A 229 13.29 -12.43 -9.48
C ILE A 229 11.94 -11.82 -9.85
N VAL A 230 11.15 -11.38 -8.85
CA VAL A 230 9.81 -10.84 -9.10
C VAL A 230 9.87 -9.53 -9.86
N LEU A 231 10.60 -8.54 -9.35
CA LEU A 231 10.69 -7.24 -10.01
C LEU A 231 11.53 -7.27 -11.28
N GLY A 232 12.62 -8.04 -11.26
CA GLY A 232 13.50 -8.20 -12.41
C GLY A 232 12.79 -8.84 -13.60
N SER A 233 11.93 -9.84 -13.38
CA SER A 233 11.15 -10.46 -14.47
C SER A 233 10.15 -9.47 -15.10
N ILE A 234 9.54 -8.60 -14.29
CA ILE A 234 8.61 -7.56 -14.76
C ILE A 234 9.38 -6.49 -15.55
N TYR A 235 10.46 -5.96 -14.99
CA TYR A 235 11.18 -4.83 -15.60
C TYR A 235 12.03 -5.23 -16.81
N ALA A 236 12.45 -6.48 -16.87
CA ALA A 236 13.09 -7.04 -18.07
C ALA A 236 12.09 -7.41 -19.18
N GLY A 237 10.77 -7.24 -18.94
CA GLY A 237 9.74 -7.62 -19.90
C GLY A 237 9.59 -9.13 -20.11
N LEU A 238 10.16 -9.96 -19.21
CA LEU A 238 10.09 -11.42 -19.28
C LEU A 238 8.75 -11.98 -18.78
N ALA A 239 8.08 -11.23 -17.89
CA ALA A 239 6.81 -11.62 -17.31
C ALA A 239 5.88 -10.41 -17.14
N THR A 240 4.60 -10.61 -17.37
CA THR A 240 3.56 -9.67 -16.95
C THR A 240 3.45 -9.64 -15.42
N PRO A 241 2.86 -8.60 -14.81
CA PRO A 241 2.62 -8.57 -13.36
C PRO A 241 1.84 -9.79 -12.84
N VAL A 242 0.91 -10.35 -13.65
CA VAL A 242 0.17 -11.56 -13.30
C VAL A 242 1.08 -12.78 -13.26
N GLU A 243 1.86 -13.00 -14.30
CA GLU A 243 2.82 -14.12 -14.36
C GLU A 243 3.88 -14.01 -13.26
N ALA A 244 4.40 -12.81 -13.01
CA ALA A 244 5.36 -12.55 -11.93
C ALA A 244 4.76 -12.85 -10.55
N SER A 245 3.46 -12.61 -10.34
CA SER A 245 2.79 -12.95 -9.09
C SER A 245 2.71 -14.46 -8.85
N VAL A 246 2.50 -15.26 -9.92
CA VAL A 246 2.55 -16.73 -9.86
C VAL A 246 3.98 -17.20 -9.58
N VAL A 247 4.99 -16.60 -10.26
CA VAL A 247 6.40 -16.87 -9.98
C VAL A 247 6.73 -16.57 -8.52
N ALA A 248 6.20 -15.48 -7.94
CA ALA A 248 6.38 -15.15 -6.53
C ALA A 248 5.84 -16.24 -5.60
N VAL A 249 4.65 -16.80 -5.88
CA VAL A 249 4.08 -17.94 -5.11
C VAL A 249 4.97 -19.17 -5.21
N LEU A 250 5.35 -19.57 -6.43
CA LEU A 250 6.18 -20.75 -6.65
C LEU A 250 7.55 -20.59 -5.99
N TRP A 251 8.14 -19.40 -6.08
CA TRP A 251 9.41 -19.10 -5.43
C TRP A 251 9.32 -19.10 -3.91
N ALA A 252 8.22 -18.56 -3.34
CA ALA A 252 7.97 -18.62 -1.90
C ALA A 252 7.81 -20.05 -1.38
N LEU A 253 7.12 -20.91 -2.13
CA LEU A 253 7.00 -22.34 -1.84
C LEU A 253 8.37 -23.03 -1.92
N PHE A 254 9.16 -22.75 -2.94
CA PHE A 254 10.51 -23.30 -3.08
C PHE A 254 11.42 -22.87 -1.93
N VAL A 255 11.50 -21.56 -1.64
CA VAL A 255 12.38 -21.05 -0.59
C VAL A 255 11.90 -21.47 0.79
N GLY A 256 10.63 -21.27 1.09
CA GLY A 256 10.07 -21.58 2.42
C GLY A 256 9.96 -23.08 2.69
N GLY A 257 9.57 -23.86 1.67
CA GLY A 257 9.34 -25.32 1.82
C GLY A 257 10.60 -26.15 1.65
N ILE A 258 11.42 -25.88 0.64
CA ILE A 258 12.58 -26.73 0.29
C ILE A 258 13.86 -26.18 0.90
N VAL A 259 14.16 -24.89 0.73
CA VAL A 259 15.42 -24.29 1.17
C VAL A 259 15.41 -24.10 2.69
N ASN A 260 14.42 -23.36 3.23
CA ASN A 260 14.31 -23.05 4.64
C ASN A 260 13.68 -24.17 5.45
N ARG A 261 12.92 -25.07 4.80
CA ARG A 261 12.16 -26.17 5.42
C ARG A 261 11.26 -25.67 6.59
N ALA A 262 10.72 -24.46 6.44
CA ALA A 262 9.93 -23.79 7.45
C ALA A 262 8.42 -23.95 7.20
N LEU A 263 7.98 -24.26 5.98
CA LEU A 263 6.57 -24.40 5.63
C LEU A 263 6.06 -25.83 5.84
N SER A 264 5.03 -25.96 6.67
CA SER A 264 4.22 -27.18 6.74
C SER A 264 3.06 -27.14 5.73
N LEU A 265 2.43 -28.29 5.47
CA LEU A 265 1.20 -28.32 4.65
C LEU A 265 0.07 -27.48 5.26
N LYS A 266 0.03 -27.35 6.58
CA LYS A 266 -0.91 -26.48 7.27
C LYS A 266 -0.63 -25.00 6.95
N ASP A 267 0.62 -24.58 7.00
CA ASP A 267 1.00 -23.19 6.66
C ASP A 267 0.66 -22.83 5.22
N ILE A 268 0.87 -23.76 4.29
CA ILE A 268 0.50 -23.56 2.88
C ILE A 268 -1.01 -23.41 2.76
N ARG A 269 -1.78 -24.31 3.36
CA ARG A 269 -3.26 -24.24 3.34
C ARG A 269 -3.75 -22.93 3.96
N ASP A 270 -3.22 -22.55 5.10
CA ASP A 270 -3.65 -21.36 5.83
C ASP A 270 -3.27 -20.08 5.05
N SER A 271 -2.11 -20.06 4.35
CA SER A 271 -1.73 -18.96 3.45
C SER A 271 -2.64 -18.84 2.22
N LEU A 272 -3.03 -19.97 1.64
CA LEU A 272 -4.01 -19.99 0.53
C LEU A 272 -5.38 -19.50 0.98
N PHE A 273 -5.83 -19.92 2.16
CA PHE A 273 -7.11 -19.50 2.70
C PHE A 273 -7.14 -18.00 3.03
N GLU A 274 -6.08 -17.48 3.64
CA GLU A 274 -5.92 -16.05 3.93
C GLU A 274 -5.91 -15.21 2.65
N GLY A 275 -5.13 -15.62 1.64
CA GLY A 275 -5.10 -14.97 0.34
C GLY A 275 -6.46 -14.99 -0.37
N ALA A 276 -7.16 -16.13 -0.32
CA ALA A 276 -8.49 -16.26 -0.90
C ALA A 276 -9.52 -15.38 -0.19
N GLN A 277 -9.48 -15.28 1.13
CA GLN A 277 -10.39 -14.44 1.92
C GLN A 277 -10.20 -12.95 1.62
N LEU A 278 -8.93 -12.47 1.58
CA LEU A 278 -8.61 -11.10 1.22
C LEU A 278 -9.06 -10.78 -0.21
N CYS A 279 -8.75 -11.68 -1.15
CA CYS A 279 -9.13 -11.53 -2.53
C CYS A 279 -10.65 -11.51 -2.73
N GLY A 280 -11.39 -12.42 -2.08
CA GLY A 280 -12.85 -12.47 -2.15
C GLY A 280 -13.50 -11.16 -1.73
N SER A 281 -13.01 -10.55 -0.66
CA SER A 281 -13.47 -9.25 -0.19
C SER A 281 -13.24 -8.14 -1.23
N LEU A 282 -12.07 -8.12 -1.87
CA LEU A 282 -11.72 -7.10 -2.87
C LEU A 282 -12.52 -7.26 -4.17
N ILE A 283 -12.68 -8.50 -4.63
CA ILE A 283 -13.42 -8.81 -5.86
C ILE A 283 -14.87 -8.30 -5.75
N ILE A 284 -15.54 -8.56 -4.63
CA ILE A 284 -16.90 -8.07 -4.40
C ILE A 284 -16.97 -6.53 -4.41
N ILE A 285 -15.99 -5.86 -3.79
CA ILE A 285 -15.90 -4.39 -3.81
C ILE A 285 -15.72 -3.88 -5.23
N MET A 286 -14.87 -4.53 -6.04
CA MET A 286 -14.61 -4.13 -7.43
C MET A 286 -15.87 -4.19 -8.28
N GLY A 287 -16.65 -5.29 -8.19
CA GLY A 287 -17.91 -5.39 -8.91
C GLY A 287 -18.90 -4.28 -8.55
N ALA A 288 -19.10 -4.04 -7.24
CA ALA A 288 -19.99 -2.99 -6.76
C ALA A 288 -19.50 -1.58 -7.16
N ALA A 289 -18.19 -1.34 -7.08
CA ALA A 289 -17.59 -0.07 -7.45
C ALA A 289 -17.67 0.21 -8.95
N THR A 290 -17.54 -0.79 -9.80
CA THR A 290 -17.71 -0.63 -11.26
C THR A 290 -19.13 -0.19 -11.60
N LEU A 291 -20.13 -0.78 -10.95
CA LEU A 291 -21.53 -0.33 -11.09
C LEU A 291 -21.69 1.12 -10.62
N PHE A 292 -21.16 1.47 -9.45
CA PHE A 292 -21.20 2.83 -8.90
C PHE A 292 -20.51 3.84 -9.84
N ALA A 293 -19.31 3.53 -10.30
CA ALA A 293 -18.54 4.38 -11.22
C ALA A 293 -19.27 4.57 -12.57
N LYS A 294 -19.94 3.55 -13.06
CA LYS A 294 -20.74 3.63 -14.30
C LYS A 294 -21.87 4.64 -14.17
N ILE A 295 -22.61 4.60 -13.05
CA ILE A 295 -23.68 5.58 -12.80
C ILE A 295 -23.09 6.99 -12.63
N MET A 296 -22.01 7.15 -11.86
CA MET A 296 -21.31 8.43 -11.72
C MET A 296 -20.90 9.02 -13.08
N THR A 297 -20.43 8.17 -13.98
CA THR A 297 -20.02 8.58 -15.35
C THR A 297 -21.21 9.01 -16.20
N TYR A 298 -22.31 8.27 -16.17
CA TYR A 298 -23.53 8.62 -16.89
C TYR A 298 -24.16 9.92 -16.39
N GLU A 299 -24.11 10.17 -15.11
CA GLU A 299 -24.57 11.42 -14.47
C GLU A 299 -23.57 12.58 -14.61
N GLU A 300 -22.49 12.36 -15.37
CA GLU A 300 -21.41 13.36 -15.57
C GLU A 300 -20.80 13.90 -14.26
N ALA A 301 -20.90 13.17 -13.18
CA ALA A 301 -20.43 13.62 -11.87
C ALA A 301 -18.95 14.03 -11.86
N PRO A 302 -18.01 13.28 -12.48
CA PRO A 302 -16.60 13.69 -12.55
C PRO A 302 -16.42 15.01 -13.33
N LEU A 303 -17.21 15.23 -14.38
CA LEU A 303 -17.15 16.47 -15.16
C LEU A 303 -17.71 17.67 -14.41
N ARG A 304 -18.81 17.47 -13.68
CA ARG A 304 -19.40 18.51 -12.80
C ARG A 304 -18.45 18.89 -11.68
N LEU A 305 -17.82 17.89 -11.05
CA LEU A 305 -16.79 18.13 -10.04
C LEU A 305 -15.59 18.87 -10.62
N ALA A 306 -15.12 18.48 -11.81
CA ALA A 306 -14.00 19.16 -12.45
C ALA A 306 -14.31 20.63 -12.77
N ARG A 307 -15.53 20.95 -13.22
CA ARG A 307 -15.97 22.35 -13.43
C ARG A 307 -15.98 23.12 -12.11
N ALA A 308 -16.60 22.58 -11.07
CA ALA A 308 -16.64 23.24 -9.76
C ALA A 308 -15.24 23.50 -9.18
N VAL A 309 -14.33 22.53 -9.34
CA VAL A 309 -12.93 22.68 -8.92
C VAL A 309 -12.21 23.77 -9.71
N LEU A 310 -12.40 23.83 -11.05
CA LEU A 310 -11.79 24.83 -11.89
C LEU A 310 -12.37 26.24 -11.67
N GLU A 311 -13.64 26.35 -11.31
CA GLU A 311 -14.28 27.61 -10.87
C GLU A 311 -13.68 28.08 -9.53
N PHE A 312 -13.35 27.16 -8.63
CA PHE A 312 -12.70 27.51 -7.37
C PHE A 312 -11.24 27.93 -7.56
N SER A 313 -10.45 27.17 -8.33
CA SER A 313 -9.05 27.50 -8.62
C SER A 313 -8.55 26.82 -9.90
N THR A 314 -7.85 27.59 -10.73
CA THR A 314 -7.12 27.10 -11.91
C THR A 314 -5.67 26.69 -11.57
N ASN A 315 -5.22 27.00 -10.36
CA ASN A 315 -3.87 26.64 -9.91
C ASN A 315 -3.82 25.15 -9.51
N LYS A 316 -3.12 24.34 -10.31
CA LYS A 316 -3.00 22.89 -10.09
C LYS A 316 -2.47 22.52 -8.68
N TYR A 317 -1.58 23.32 -8.11
CA TYR A 317 -1.00 23.05 -6.79
C TYR A 317 -2.00 23.28 -5.66
N VAL A 318 -2.83 24.33 -5.77
CA VAL A 318 -3.91 24.58 -4.80
C VAL A 318 -4.91 23.42 -4.83
N VAL A 319 -5.31 22.99 -6.02
CA VAL A 319 -6.24 21.85 -6.16
C VAL A 319 -5.63 20.56 -5.64
N LEU A 320 -4.37 20.27 -5.97
CA LEU A 320 -3.70 19.09 -5.44
C LEU A 320 -3.59 19.10 -3.91
N LEU A 321 -3.31 20.25 -3.29
CA LEU A 321 -3.29 20.38 -1.82
C LEU A 321 -4.66 20.09 -1.20
N LEU A 322 -5.75 20.57 -1.82
CA LEU A 322 -7.11 20.26 -1.37
C LEU A 322 -7.42 18.77 -1.50
N ILE A 323 -7.01 18.16 -2.62
CA ILE A 323 -7.17 16.72 -2.84
C ILE A 323 -6.35 15.93 -1.80
N ILE A 324 -5.10 16.31 -1.53
CA ILE A 324 -4.26 15.68 -0.50
C ILE A 324 -4.93 15.74 0.86
N ALA A 325 -5.45 16.90 1.25
CA ALA A 325 -6.17 17.07 2.52
C ALA A 325 -7.43 16.18 2.58
N ALA A 326 -8.20 16.11 1.48
CA ALA A 326 -9.36 15.24 1.39
C ALA A 326 -8.99 13.75 1.46
N LEU A 327 -7.91 13.34 0.79
CA LEU A 327 -7.40 11.97 0.81
C LEU A 327 -6.89 11.57 2.22
N TYR A 328 -6.29 12.49 2.95
CA TYR A 328 -5.91 12.24 4.34
C TYR A 328 -7.13 11.91 5.19
N VAL A 329 -8.20 12.72 5.06
CA VAL A 329 -9.46 12.49 5.78
C VAL A 329 -10.06 11.14 5.35
N LEU A 330 -10.18 10.88 4.04
CA LEU A 330 -10.75 9.61 3.54
C LEU A 330 -9.95 8.39 4.02
N GLY A 331 -8.63 8.47 3.99
CA GLY A 331 -7.74 7.38 4.43
C GLY A 331 -7.85 7.05 5.92
N THR A 332 -8.39 7.96 6.76
CA THR A 332 -8.66 7.64 8.18
C THR A 332 -9.87 6.71 8.35
N PHE A 333 -10.78 6.68 7.37
CA PHE A 333 -12.04 5.91 7.43
C PHE A 333 -12.05 4.69 6.50
N MET A 334 -11.20 4.68 5.47
CA MET A 334 -11.21 3.66 4.43
C MET A 334 -9.82 3.07 4.21
N GLU A 335 -9.79 1.78 3.93
CA GLU A 335 -8.57 1.07 3.54
C GLU A 335 -8.15 1.49 2.13
N THR A 336 -6.84 1.44 1.85
CA THR A 336 -6.23 1.99 0.62
C THR A 336 -6.86 1.44 -0.66
N LEU A 337 -7.13 0.13 -0.73
CA LEU A 337 -7.73 -0.48 -1.91
C LEU A 337 -9.13 0.08 -2.18
N VAL A 338 -9.94 0.25 -1.13
CA VAL A 338 -11.29 0.82 -1.23
C VAL A 338 -11.23 2.27 -1.70
N THR A 339 -10.33 3.06 -1.12
CA THR A 339 -10.16 4.47 -1.51
C THR A 339 -9.73 4.60 -2.97
N VAL A 340 -8.76 3.80 -3.41
CA VAL A 340 -8.32 3.77 -4.82
C VAL A 340 -9.49 3.48 -5.75
N ILE A 341 -10.30 2.46 -5.44
CA ILE A 341 -11.44 2.06 -6.26
C ILE A 341 -12.48 3.18 -6.37
N LEU A 342 -12.78 3.87 -5.27
CA LEU A 342 -13.81 4.91 -5.24
C LEU A 342 -13.35 6.24 -5.83
N VAL A 343 -12.14 6.64 -5.52
CA VAL A 343 -11.64 7.99 -5.79
C VAL A 343 -11.05 8.11 -7.19
N THR A 344 -10.42 7.06 -7.68
CA THR A 344 -9.73 7.09 -8.99
C THR A 344 -10.64 7.49 -10.14
N PRO A 345 -11.83 6.87 -10.37
CA PRO A 345 -12.68 7.22 -11.50
C PRO A 345 -13.26 8.65 -11.40
N VAL A 346 -13.34 9.19 -10.18
CA VAL A 346 -13.85 10.55 -9.93
C VAL A 346 -12.78 11.60 -10.16
N LEU A 347 -11.56 11.37 -9.65
CA LEU A 347 -10.49 12.36 -9.67
C LEU A 347 -9.64 12.34 -10.96
N LEU A 348 -9.50 11.19 -11.64
CA LEU A 348 -8.72 11.13 -12.89
C LEU A 348 -9.15 12.16 -13.94
N PRO A 349 -10.45 12.33 -14.24
CA PRO A 349 -10.88 13.39 -15.17
C PRO A 349 -10.60 14.81 -14.65
N VAL A 350 -10.63 15.03 -13.34
CA VAL A 350 -10.33 16.33 -12.72
C VAL A 350 -8.87 16.68 -12.92
N ILE A 351 -7.96 15.75 -12.54
CA ILE A 351 -6.50 15.98 -12.63
C ILE A 351 -6.04 16.06 -14.08
N GLY A 352 -6.69 15.34 -15.01
CA GLY A 352 -6.41 15.41 -16.44
C GLY A 352 -6.66 16.82 -17.01
N LYS A 353 -7.76 17.49 -16.59
CA LYS A 353 -8.04 18.88 -16.99
C LYS A 353 -7.05 19.90 -16.41
N LEU A 354 -6.38 19.56 -15.31
CA LEU A 354 -5.33 20.37 -14.69
C LEU A 354 -3.93 20.10 -15.28
N GLY A 355 -3.82 19.20 -16.27
CA GLY A 355 -2.55 18.81 -16.87
C GLY A 355 -1.63 18.06 -15.88
N VAL A 356 -2.20 17.37 -14.89
CA VAL A 356 -1.45 16.52 -13.97
C VAL A 356 -1.33 15.13 -14.56
N ASP A 357 -0.11 14.60 -14.58
CA ASP A 357 0.17 13.25 -15.05
C ASP A 357 -0.56 12.20 -14.19
N PRO A 358 -1.33 11.26 -14.80
CA PRO A 358 -2.08 10.25 -14.05
C PRO A 358 -1.19 9.31 -13.21
N ILE A 359 0.01 8.96 -13.69
CA ILE A 359 0.96 8.10 -12.95
C ILE A 359 1.46 8.85 -11.72
N HIS A 360 1.83 10.13 -11.88
CA HIS A 360 2.24 10.98 -10.77
C HIS A 360 1.13 11.11 -9.71
N PHE A 361 -0.11 11.37 -10.15
CA PHE A 361 -1.24 11.46 -9.25
C PHE A 361 -1.53 10.15 -8.51
N GLY A 362 -1.40 9.00 -9.18
CA GLY A 362 -1.58 7.68 -8.56
C GLY A 362 -0.62 7.43 -7.41
N VAL A 363 0.64 7.85 -7.56
CA VAL A 363 1.63 7.77 -6.48
C VAL A 363 1.21 8.65 -5.29
N ILE A 364 0.81 9.91 -5.55
CA ILE A 364 0.34 10.82 -4.50
C ILE A 364 -0.89 10.24 -3.77
N LEU A 365 -1.88 9.74 -4.50
CA LEU A 365 -3.10 9.16 -3.94
C LEU A 365 -2.77 8.01 -2.98
N ILE A 366 -1.92 7.08 -3.40
CA ILE A 366 -1.52 5.93 -2.57
C ILE A 366 -0.75 6.41 -1.34
N MET A 367 0.20 7.33 -1.49
CA MET A 367 0.96 7.88 -0.36
C MET A 367 0.09 8.60 0.65
N CYS A 368 -0.90 9.36 0.19
CA CYS A 368 -1.84 10.06 1.09
C CYS A 368 -2.67 9.07 1.92
N ASN A 369 -3.12 8.00 1.30
CA ASN A 369 -3.86 6.96 2.00
C ASN A 369 -3.03 6.27 3.09
N GLU A 370 -1.75 6.04 2.83
CA GLU A 370 -0.85 5.45 3.83
C GLU A 370 -0.68 6.33 5.07
N VAL A 371 -0.73 7.64 4.92
CA VAL A 371 -0.80 8.57 6.07
C VAL A 371 -2.12 8.39 6.82
N GLY A 372 -3.23 8.23 6.10
CA GLY A 372 -4.54 7.93 6.68
C GLY A 372 -4.53 6.64 7.51
N LEU A 373 -3.88 5.58 7.04
CA LEU A 373 -3.76 4.30 7.78
C LEU A 373 -2.90 4.36 9.06
N LEU A 374 -2.21 5.48 9.30
CA LEU A 374 -1.53 5.79 10.55
C LEU A 374 -2.36 6.70 11.47
N THR A 375 -3.61 6.99 11.08
CA THR A 375 -4.46 7.95 11.81
C THR A 375 -5.77 7.27 12.22
N PRO A 376 -6.17 7.32 13.50
CA PRO A 376 -7.50 6.86 13.92
C PRO A 376 -8.62 7.61 13.17
N PRO A 377 -9.80 7.00 12.93
CA PRO A 377 -10.33 5.82 13.63
C PRO A 377 -9.91 4.46 13.04
N LEU A 378 -9.64 4.34 11.73
CA LEU A 378 -9.31 3.03 11.16
C LEU A 378 -7.89 2.58 11.55
N GLY A 379 -6.86 3.33 11.20
CA GLY A 379 -5.48 3.13 11.64
C GLY A 379 -4.96 1.68 11.60
N VAL A 380 -5.20 0.94 10.50
CA VAL A 380 -4.95 -0.52 10.46
C VAL A 380 -3.52 -0.89 10.88
N ASN A 381 -2.54 -0.16 10.40
CA ASN A 381 -1.13 -0.38 10.76
C ASN A 381 -0.87 -0.12 12.25
N LEU A 382 -1.56 0.87 12.84
CA LEU A 382 -1.48 1.14 14.27
C LEU A 382 -2.10 0.03 15.10
N PHE A 383 -3.24 -0.54 14.67
CA PHE A 383 -3.89 -1.65 15.38
C PHE A 383 -3.01 -2.91 15.39
N VAL A 384 -2.39 -3.25 14.26
CA VAL A 384 -1.46 -4.39 14.20
C VAL A 384 -0.26 -4.15 15.13
N ALA A 385 0.37 -2.98 15.03
CA ALA A 385 1.51 -2.61 15.87
C ALA A 385 1.15 -2.52 17.36
N SER A 386 -0.05 -2.04 17.71
CA SER A 386 -0.59 -1.96 19.06
C SER A 386 -0.65 -3.32 19.73
N LYS A 387 -1.17 -4.32 19.03
CA LYS A 387 -1.20 -5.71 19.52
C LYS A 387 0.19 -6.28 19.75
N LEU A 388 1.11 -6.07 18.81
CA LEU A 388 2.48 -6.58 18.89
C LEU A 388 3.31 -5.88 19.96
N ALA A 389 3.13 -4.57 20.15
CA ALA A 389 3.86 -3.78 21.14
C ALA A 389 3.22 -3.79 22.52
N ASN A 390 2.00 -4.32 22.66
CA ASN A 390 1.16 -4.24 23.86
C ASN A 390 1.01 -2.80 24.39
N VAL A 391 0.71 -1.87 23.47
CA VAL A 391 0.55 -0.42 23.71
C VAL A 391 -0.77 0.03 23.10
N SER A 392 -1.50 0.93 23.75
CA SER A 392 -2.77 1.43 23.21
C SER A 392 -2.57 2.21 21.91
N VAL A 393 -3.58 2.12 21.03
CA VAL A 393 -3.57 2.76 19.69
C VAL A 393 -3.40 4.28 19.80
N GLU A 394 -4.03 4.91 20.79
CA GLU A 394 -3.97 6.37 21.02
C GLU A 394 -2.54 6.83 21.32
N ARG A 395 -1.76 6.05 22.11
CA ARG A 395 -0.36 6.34 22.39
C ARG A 395 0.50 6.21 21.15
N LEU A 396 0.22 5.21 20.32
CA LEU A 396 0.91 5.05 19.05
C LEU A 396 0.54 6.18 18.08
N ALA A 397 -0.73 6.58 18.01
CA ALA A 397 -1.20 7.66 17.14
C ALA A 397 -0.51 8.99 17.44
N VAL A 398 -0.26 9.31 18.71
CA VAL A 398 0.55 10.48 19.08
C VAL A 398 2.02 10.30 18.73
N ALA A 399 2.55 9.09 18.92
CA ALA A 399 3.98 8.82 18.67
C ALA A 399 4.36 8.81 17.19
N VAL A 400 3.41 8.55 16.28
CA VAL A 400 3.65 8.58 14.83
C VAL A 400 3.59 9.99 14.23
N LEU A 401 3.13 11.01 14.95
CA LEU A 401 2.98 12.36 14.41
C LEU A 401 4.28 12.93 13.77
N PRO A 402 5.48 12.78 14.37
CA PRO A 402 6.70 13.23 13.72
C PRO A 402 7.02 12.45 12.43
N LEU A 403 6.62 11.19 12.35
CA LEU A 403 6.79 10.34 11.18
C LEU A 403 5.77 10.71 10.10
N ILE A 404 4.52 11.00 10.46
CA ILE A 404 3.51 11.56 9.55
C ILE A 404 3.98 12.90 8.99
N ALA A 405 4.59 13.76 9.80
CA ALA A 405 5.10 15.05 9.34
C ALA A 405 6.16 14.88 8.22
N VAL A 406 7.12 13.98 8.37
CA VAL A 406 8.11 13.72 7.30
C VAL A 406 7.46 13.06 6.08
N MET A 407 6.49 12.17 6.26
CA MET A 407 5.75 11.58 5.15
C MET A 407 5.02 12.69 4.35
N THR A 408 4.38 13.63 5.04
CA THR A 408 3.73 14.79 4.42
C THR A 408 4.73 15.65 3.65
N VAL A 409 5.90 15.92 4.21
CA VAL A 409 6.96 16.66 3.51
C VAL A 409 7.37 15.93 2.23
N VAL A 410 7.56 14.61 2.27
CA VAL A 410 7.90 13.81 1.08
C VAL A 410 6.78 13.87 0.04
N ILE A 411 5.52 13.76 0.45
CA ILE A 411 4.37 13.89 -0.46
C ILE A 411 4.36 15.26 -1.13
N LEU A 412 4.61 16.33 -0.37
CA LEU A 412 4.70 17.69 -0.92
C LEU A 412 5.88 17.83 -1.89
N ILE A 413 7.04 17.26 -1.58
CA ILE A 413 8.19 17.24 -2.50
C ILE A 413 7.79 16.56 -3.81
N ILE A 414 7.13 15.39 -3.77
CA ILE A 414 6.69 14.68 -4.97
C ILE A 414 5.64 15.49 -5.73
N MET A 415 4.71 16.15 -5.03
CA MET A 415 3.70 17.01 -5.64
C MET A 415 4.33 18.17 -6.43
N PHE A 416 5.38 18.80 -5.90
CA PHE A 416 6.07 19.90 -6.57
C PHE A 416 7.06 19.43 -7.64
N PHE A 417 7.62 18.22 -7.49
CA PHE A 417 8.60 17.65 -8.41
C PHE A 417 8.09 16.34 -9.02
N PRO A 418 7.16 16.39 -10.00
CA PRO A 418 6.56 15.21 -10.64
C PRO A 418 7.59 14.23 -11.22
N SER A 419 8.74 14.73 -11.65
CA SER A 419 9.83 13.92 -12.22
C SER A 419 10.31 12.81 -11.27
N ILE A 420 10.15 12.96 -9.95
CA ILE A 420 10.53 11.91 -8.99
C ILE A 420 9.69 10.63 -9.22
N ALA A 421 8.42 10.79 -9.57
CA ALA A 421 7.54 9.66 -9.85
C ALA A 421 7.55 9.27 -11.35
N THR A 422 7.72 10.23 -12.27
CA THR A 422 7.50 9.99 -13.69
C THR A 422 8.79 9.70 -14.47
N TRP A 423 9.96 10.14 -13.99
CA TRP A 423 11.23 9.98 -14.72
C TRP A 423 11.56 8.53 -15.08
N LEU A 424 11.43 7.61 -14.12
CA LEU A 424 11.80 6.22 -14.34
C LEU A 424 10.82 5.49 -15.28
N PRO A 425 9.48 5.60 -15.12
CA PRO A 425 8.53 5.05 -16.08
C PRO A 425 8.75 5.55 -17.50
N TYR A 426 8.91 6.85 -17.68
CA TYR A 426 9.12 7.43 -19.00
C TYR A 426 10.43 6.98 -19.64
N LYS A 427 11.52 6.90 -18.87
CA LYS A 427 12.82 6.41 -19.34
C LYS A 427 12.77 4.95 -19.78
N LEU A 428 11.93 4.13 -19.16
CA LEU A 428 11.75 2.70 -19.48
C LEU A 428 10.66 2.46 -20.55
N GLY A 429 10.06 3.52 -21.12
CA GLY A 429 9.06 3.40 -22.18
C GLY A 429 7.65 3.06 -21.69
N TYR A 430 7.37 3.21 -20.41
CA TYR A 430 6.04 3.01 -19.80
C TYR A 430 5.26 4.33 -19.61
N GLY A 431 5.71 5.41 -20.20
CA GLY A 431 4.99 6.68 -20.24
C GLY A 431 3.71 6.58 -21.08
N ILE A 432 2.76 7.49 -20.83
CA ILE A 432 1.47 7.60 -21.56
C ILE A 432 1.74 8.20 -22.94
#